data_19b385439478e06ac3d3f32fbd840958
#
_entry.id   19b385439478e06ac3d3f32fbd840958
#
_cell.length_a   1.000
_cell.length_b   1.000
_cell.length_c   1.000
_cell.angle_alpha   90.00
_cell.angle_beta   90.00
_cell.angle_gamma   90.00
#
_symmetry.space_group_name_H-M   'P 1'
#
loop_
_entity.id
_entity.type
_entity.pdbx_description
1 polymer ?
#
loop_
_entity_poly.entity_id
_entity_poly.type
_entity_poly.pdbx_seq_one_letter_code
_entity_poly.pdbx_strand_id
1 'polypeptide(L)'
;MKDVKITSKRRILDDFFRVEEVYLSFERFDGQMSGTVRRLNFERGDSVAAIVMNKETQGVILVNQFRYPTYDKGPGWVVEAIAGILEEDEDPAEAMRREVLEETGFEVNQLTHISTFFVSPGGTSERIILYYAEVESSDKVAAGGGLAAEREDIQILEFSLPEIEAALASGKIVDAKTLIGLMWLHNKLGASDAQSP
;
A
#
# COMPACT_ATOMS: atom_id res chain seq x y z
N MET A 1 -0.71 1.70 29.42
CA MET A 1 -1.05 2.50 28.22
C MET A 1 -1.23 3.93 28.71
N LYS A 2 -0.79 4.95 27.99
CA LYS A 2 -0.97 6.35 28.42
C LYS A 2 -2.42 6.80 28.23
N ASP A 3 -2.88 7.70 29.08
CA ASP A 3 -4.26 8.18 29.04
C ASP A 3 -4.53 9.13 27.90
N VAL A 4 -5.70 8.98 27.27
CA VAL A 4 -6.22 9.89 26.24
C VAL A 4 -7.68 10.23 26.58
N LYS A 5 -8.01 11.53 26.60
CA LYS A 5 -9.38 12.02 26.85
C LYS A 5 -9.87 12.77 25.63
N ILE A 6 -10.83 12.19 24.91
CA ILE A 6 -11.50 12.85 23.78
C ILE A 6 -12.64 13.70 24.35
N THR A 7 -12.59 15.00 24.11
CA THR A 7 -13.60 15.97 24.55
C THR A 7 -14.72 16.12 23.53
N SER A 8 -14.35 16.16 22.23
CA SER A 8 -15.32 16.17 21.14
C SER A 8 -14.72 15.56 19.88
N LYS A 9 -15.56 14.94 19.08
CA LYS A 9 -15.23 14.39 17.77
C LYS A 9 -16.39 14.67 16.82
N ARG A 10 -16.09 15.23 15.64
CA ARG A 10 -17.10 15.46 14.61
C ARG A 10 -16.49 15.27 13.22
N ARG A 11 -17.29 14.87 12.25
CA ARG A 11 -16.92 14.90 10.83
C ARG A 11 -17.13 16.32 10.32
N ILE A 12 -16.10 16.89 9.67
CA ILE A 12 -16.14 18.20 9.02
C ILE A 12 -16.17 18.11 7.50
N LEU A 13 -15.80 16.96 6.94
CA LEU A 13 -16.04 16.52 5.58
C LEU A 13 -16.54 15.08 5.63
N ASP A 14 -17.60 14.78 4.89
CA ASP A 14 -18.17 13.43 4.78
C ASP A 14 -18.60 13.23 3.31
N ASP A 15 -17.67 12.73 2.51
CA ASP A 15 -17.81 12.47 1.09
C ASP A 15 -17.03 11.17 0.79
N PHE A 16 -16.52 10.97 -0.42
CA PHE A 16 -15.64 9.84 -0.77
C PHE A 16 -14.49 9.69 0.27
N PHE A 17 -13.89 10.81 0.68
CA PHE A 17 -13.02 10.85 1.84
C PHE A 17 -13.72 11.53 3.02
N ARG A 18 -13.31 11.17 4.22
CA ARG A 18 -13.81 11.76 5.47
C ARG A 18 -12.72 12.55 6.15
N VAL A 19 -13.08 13.69 6.74
CA VAL A 19 -12.17 14.42 7.63
C VAL A 19 -12.84 14.57 8.98
N GLU A 20 -12.18 14.04 10.00
CA GLU A 20 -12.61 14.14 11.39
C GLU A 20 -11.85 15.26 12.10
N GLU A 21 -12.58 16.07 12.86
CA GLU A 21 -12.01 17.04 13.80
C GLU A 21 -12.20 16.52 15.21
N VAL A 22 -11.10 16.45 15.96
CA VAL A 22 -11.10 15.92 17.33
C VAL A 22 -10.44 16.92 18.27
N TYR A 23 -11.08 17.20 19.40
CA TYR A 23 -10.48 17.92 20.53
C TYR A 23 -10.20 16.89 21.62
N LEU A 24 -8.94 16.82 22.06
CA LEU A 24 -8.49 15.81 23.02
C LEU A 24 -7.35 16.34 23.89
N SER A 25 -7.11 15.64 25.01
CA SER A 25 -5.88 15.74 25.78
C SER A 25 -5.27 14.36 25.97
N PHE A 26 -3.95 14.29 26.12
CA PHE A 26 -3.23 13.03 26.29
C PHE A 26 -2.16 13.14 27.37
N GLU A 27 -1.81 12.03 27.98
CA GLU A 27 -0.73 11.96 28.97
C GLU A 27 0.63 12.16 28.28
N ARG A 28 1.37 13.15 28.72
CA ARG A 28 2.71 13.48 28.24
C ARG A 28 3.74 12.51 28.80
N PHE A 29 4.96 12.61 28.31
CA PHE A 29 6.07 11.78 28.80
C PHE A 29 6.50 12.12 30.23
N ASP A 30 6.18 13.32 30.71
CA ASP A 30 6.40 13.75 32.10
C ASP A 30 5.29 13.31 33.08
N GLY A 31 4.32 12.51 32.61
CA GLY A 31 3.18 12.03 33.41
C GLY A 31 2.05 13.04 33.58
N GLN A 32 2.17 14.26 33.05
CA GLN A 32 1.10 15.26 33.14
C GLN A 32 0.19 15.19 31.91
N MET A 33 -1.07 15.56 32.08
CA MET A 33 -1.98 15.70 30.94
C MET A 33 -1.58 16.90 30.09
N SER A 34 -1.64 16.78 28.77
CA SER A 34 -1.54 17.91 27.86
C SER A 34 -2.71 18.87 28.07
N GLY A 35 -2.56 20.11 27.69
CA GLY A 35 -3.72 20.96 27.43
C GLY A 35 -4.59 20.35 26.32
N THR A 36 -5.81 20.88 26.14
CA THR A 36 -6.67 20.49 25.02
C THR A 36 -6.01 20.87 23.70
N VAL A 37 -5.87 19.91 22.81
CA VAL A 37 -5.34 20.10 21.46
C VAL A 37 -6.39 19.71 20.44
N ARG A 38 -6.38 20.42 19.32
CA ARG A 38 -7.17 20.10 18.13
C ARG A 38 -6.35 19.22 17.19
N ARG A 39 -6.95 18.17 16.67
CA ARG A 39 -6.37 17.30 15.63
C ARG A 39 -7.38 17.10 14.49
N LEU A 40 -6.85 16.92 13.31
CA LEU A 40 -7.62 16.46 12.15
C LEU A 40 -7.13 15.05 11.82
N ASN A 41 -8.05 14.20 11.40
CA ASN A 41 -7.77 12.89 10.85
C ASN A 41 -8.39 12.81 9.45
N PHE A 42 -7.56 12.53 8.46
CA PHE A 42 -8.03 12.16 7.12
C PHE A 42 -8.30 10.65 7.14
N GLU A 43 -9.57 10.29 7.03
CA GLU A 43 -10.05 8.90 7.09
C GLU A 43 -10.50 8.45 5.72
N ARG A 44 -9.88 7.40 5.20
CA ARG A 44 -10.19 6.82 3.89
C ARG A 44 -10.32 5.29 3.90
N GLY A 45 -10.31 4.70 5.08
CA GLY A 45 -10.24 3.25 5.27
C GLY A 45 -8.82 2.72 5.18
N ASP A 46 -8.70 1.42 5.34
CA ASP A 46 -7.46 0.69 5.17
C ASP A 46 -7.30 0.24 3.70
N SER A 47 -6.09 -0.09 3.30
CA SER A 47 -5.78 -0.59 1.97
C SER A 47 -4.95 -1.87 2.05
N VAL A 48 -5.06 -2.70 1.03
CA VAL A 48 -4.18 -3.85 0.80
C VAL A 48 -3.20 -3.54 -0.31
N ALA A 49 -2.00 -4.11 -0.25
CA ALA A 49 -1.02 -4.02 -1.33
C ALA A 49 -0.20 -5.30 -1.45
N ALA A 50 0.33 -5.59 -2.64
CA ALA A 50 1.22 -6.72 -2.84
C ALA A 50 2.39 -6.42 -3.76
N ILE A 51 3.55 -7.02 -3.42
CA ILE A 51 4.64 -7.25 -4.36
C ILE A 51 4.41 -8.63 -4.96
N VAL A 52 4.23 -8.68 -6.27
CA VAL A 52 3.99 -9.92 -7.01
C VAL A 52 5.22 -10.26 -7.85
N MET A 53 5.74 -11.46 -7.66
CA MET A 53 6.91 -11.97 -8.39
C MET A 53 6.51 -13.09 -9.33
N ASN A 54 6.88 -12.95 -10.60
CA ASN A 54 6.76 -14.03 -11.57
C ASN A 54 7.96 -14.98 -11.41
N LYS A 55 7.70 -16.22 -11.02
CA LYS A 55 8.76 -17.23 -10.76
C LYS A 55 9.50 -17.67 -12.03
N GLU A 56 8.84 -17.64 -13.18
CA GLU A 56 9.44 -18.07 -14.44
C GLU A 56 10.44 -17.04 -14.98
N THR A 57 10.05 -15.77 -14.96
CA THR A 57 10.88 -14.67 -15.45
C THR A 57 11.82 -14.11 -14.41
N GLN A 58 11.58 -14.42 -13.12
CA GLN A 58 12.21 -13.79 -11.96
C GLN A 58 11.96 -12.26 -11.94
N GLY A 59 10.85 -11.83 -12.55
CA GLY A 59 10.46 -10.43 -12.66
C GLY A 59 9.45 -10.04 -11.57
N VAL A 60 9.48 -8.77 -11.20
CA VAL A 60 8.51 -8.16 -10.28
C VAL A 60 7.44 -7.44 -11.08
N ILE A 61 6.18 -7.79 -10.85
CA ILE A 61 5.02 -7.18 -11.49
C ILE A 61 4.61 -5.98 -10.66
N LEU A 62 4.62 -4.81 -11.28
CA LEU A 62 4.16 -3.54 -10.76
C LEU A 62 3.14 -2.94 -11.72
N VAL A 63 2.44 -1.91 -11.28
CA VAL A 63 1.49 -1.16 -12.09
C VAL A 63 1.91 0.28 -12.24
N ASN A 64 1.51 0.92 -13.33
CA ASN A 64 1.69 2.35 -13.53
C ASN A 64 0.31 2.98 -13.74
N GLN A 65 -0.03 3.95 -12.91
CA GLN A 65 -1.35 4.57 -12.88
C GLN A 65 -1.24 6.07 -12.62
N PHE A 66 -2.20 6.83 -13.16
CA PHE A 66 -2.32 8.25 -12.88
C PHE A 66 -2.85 8.50 -11.46
N ARG A 67 -2.12 9.27 -10.66
CA ARG A 67 -2.47 9.66 -9.30
C ARG A 67 -2.52 11.20 -9.19
N TYR A 68 -3.69 11.79 -9.33
CA TYR A 68 -3.87 13.24 -9.26
C TYR A 68 -3.15 13.90 -8.06
N PRO A 69 -3.17 13.34 -6.83
CA PRO A 69 -2.48 13.97 -5.70
C PRO A 69 -0.97 14.15 -5.87
N THR A 70 -0.35 13.41 -6.77
CA THR A 70 1.10 13.52 -7.04
C THR A 70 1.41 14.45 -8.20
N TYR A 71 0.41 14.86 -8.98
CA TYR A 71 0.61 15.56 -10.25
C TYR A 71 1.30 16.92 -10.11
N ASP A 72 0.99 17.69 -9.06
CA ASP A 72 1.59 19.02 -8.83
C ASP A 72 3.03 18.96 -8.28
N LYS A 73 3.42 17.81 -7.70
CA LYS A 73 4.72 17.66 -7.00
C LYS A 73 5.60 16.57 -7.57
N GLY A 74 5.07 15.81 -8.50
CA GLY A 74 5.74 14.64 -9.04
C GLY A 74 5.25 14.30 -10.44
N PRO A 75 5.46 13.05 -10.89
CA PRO A 75 5.20 12.66 -12.28
C PRO A 75 3.72 12.56 -12.63
N GLY A 76 2.81 12.51 -11.65
CA GLY A 76 1.40 12.20 -11.87
C GLY A 76 1.14 10.71 -12.17
N TRP A 77 1.89 10.10 -13.08
CA TRP A 77 1.90 8.65 -13.30
C TRP A 77 2.91 8.00 -12.38
N VAL A 78 2.46 7.08 -11.54
CA VAL A 78 3.25 6.47 -10.48
C VAL A 78 3.38 4.97 -10.74
N VAL A 79 4.63 4.49 -10.74
CA VAL A 79 4.91 3.06 -10.71
C VAL A 79 4.80 2.59 -9.27
N GLU A 80 3.87 1.68 -9.03
CA GLU A 80 3.51 1.24 -7.68
C GLU A 80 3.18 -0.26 -7.60
N ALA A 81 3.20 -0.78 -6.39
CA ALA A 81 2.71 -2.12 -6.07
C ALA A 81 1.20 -2.19 -6.32
N ILE A 82 0.71 -3.36 -6.73
CA ILE A 82 -0.71 -3.65 -6.86
C ILE A 82 -1.39 -3.32 -5.52
N ALA A 83 -2.50 -2.55 -5.55
CA ALA A 83 -3.13 -2.11 -4.31
C ALA A 83 -4.56 -1.63 -4.51
N GLY A 84 -5.41 -1.95 -3.52
CA GLY A 84 -6.79 -1.48 -3.49
C GLY A 84 -7.29 -1.15 -2.10
N ILE A 85 -8.46 -0.57 -2.04
CA ILE A 85 -9.14 -0.24 -0.79
C ILE A 85 -9.76 -1.53 -0.22
N LEU A 86 -9.58 -1.72 1.09
CA LEU A 86 -10.24 -2.78 1.82
C LEU A 86 -11.70 -2.38 2.07
N GLU A 87 -12.64 -3.17 1.58
CA GLU A 87 -14.06 -2.94 1.82
C GLU A 87 -14.43 -3.26 3.29
N GLU A 88 -15.59 -2.75 3.73
CA GLU A 88 -16.08 -3.02 5.08
C GLU A 88 -16.36 -4.52 5.25
N ASP A 89 -15.83 -5.12 6.32
CA ASP A 89 -15.92 -6.56 6.63
C ASP A 89 -15.25 -7.52 5.61
N GLU A 90 -14.50 -7.02 4.63
CA GLU A 90 -13.74 -7.85 3.70
C GLU A 90 -12.48 -8.42 4.39
N ASP A 91 -12.19 -9.70 4.13
CA ASP A 91 -10.91 -10.28 4.55
C ASP A 91 -9.75 -9.69 3.74
N PRO A 92 -8.69 -9.17 4.39
CA PRO A 92 -7.61 -8.52 3.67
C PRO A 92 -6.89 -9.40 2.64
N ALA A 93 -6.81 -10.72 2.86
CA ALA A 93 -6.17 -11.59 1.90
C ALA A 93 -7.08 -11.84 0.68
N GLU A 94 -8.40 -11.90 0.87
CA GLU A 94 -9.35 -12.00 -0.24
C GLU A 94 -9.39 -10.69 -1.05
N ALA A 95 -9.41 -9.54 -0.37
CA ALA A 95 -9.27 -8.25 -1.03
C ALA A 95 -8.02 -8.20 -1.91
N MET A 96 -6.87 -8.64 -1.37
CA MET A 96 -5.63 -8.62 -2.13
C MET A 96 -5.65 -9.56 -3.35
N ARG A 97 -6.28 -10.74 -3.24
CA ARG A 97 -6.45 -11.64 -4.41
C ARG A 97 -7.30 -11.00 -5.49
N ARG A 98 -8.40 -10.37 -5.10
CA ARG A 98 -9.29 -9.65 -6.01
C ARG A 98 -8.53 -8.54 -6.75
N GLU A 99 -7.79 -7.69 -6.03
CA GLU A 99 -7.03 -6.58 -6.61
C GLU A 99 -5.94 -7.08 -7.58
N VAL A 100 -5.20 -8.14 -7.21
CA VAL A 100 -4.19 -8.71 -8.13
C VAL A 100 -4.84 -9.19 -9.42
N LEU A 101 -6.00 -9.86 -9.33
CA LEU A 101 -6.71 -10.33 -10.51
C LEU A 101 -7.23 -9.16 -11.38
N GLU A 102 -7.84 -8.14 -10.78
CA GLU A 102 -8.41 -7.00 -11.46
C GLU A 102 -7.34 -6.12 -12.14
N GLU A 103 -6.27 -5.82 -11.43
CA GLU A 103 -5.20 -4.97 -11.97
C GLU A 103 -4.26 -5.69 -12.92
N THR A 104 -3.94 -6.98 -12.66
CA THR A 104 -2.89 -7.68 -13.42
C THR A 104 -3.37 -8.88 -14.23
N GLY A 105 -4.55 -9.40 -13.94
CA GLY A 105 -5.09 -10.59 -14.56
C GLY A 105 -4.53 -11.91 -14.04
N PHE A 106 -3.70 -11.89 -13.00
CA PHE A 106 -3.17 -13.09 -12.35
C PHE A 106 -4.04 -13.55 -11.19
N GLU A 107 -4.28 -14.85 -11.09
CA GLU A 107 -4.81 -15.48 -9.88
C GLU A 107 -3.68 -15.78 -8.89
N VAL A 108 -3.88 -15.43 -7.62
CA VAL A 108 -2.91 -15.66 -6.55
C VAL A 108 -3.49 -16.61 -5.51
N ASN A 109 -2.81 -17.75 -5.29
CA ASN A 109 -3.24 -18.74 -4.31
C ASN A 109 -2.67 -18.47 -2.91
N GLN A 110 -1.39 -18.12 -2.83
CA GLN A 110 -0.69 -17.92 -1.56
C GLN A 110 -0.23 -16.48 -1.40
N LEU A 111 -0.57 -15.91 -0.24
CA LEU A 111 -0.14 -14.58 0.17
C LEU A 111 0.70 -14.71 1.44
N THR A 112 1.87 -14.08 1.43
CA THR A 112 2.71 -13.93 2.62
C THR A 112 2.55 -12.51 3.14
N HIS A 113 2.01 -12.35 4.35
CA HIS A 113 1.94 -11.04 4.99
C HIS A 113 3.35 -10.52 5.30
N ILE A 114 3.68 -9.33 4.80
CA ILE A 114 4.95 -8.67 5.04
C ILE A 114 4.86 -7.81 6.30
N SER A 115 3.92 -6.85 6.29
CA SER A 115 3.74 -5.90 7.40
C SER A 115 2.41 -5.16 7.27
N THR A 116 1.93 -4.64 8.39
CA THR A 116 0.85 -3.64 8.42
C THR A 116 1.41 -2.35 9.00
N PHE A 117 1.27 -1.25 8.28
CA PHE A 117 1.85 0.03 8.67
C PHE A 117 0.95 1.21 8.34
N PHE A 118 1.12 2.31 9.07
CA PHE A 118 0.46 3.58 8.78
C PHE A 118 1.22 4.32 7.68
N VAL A 119 0.49 4.91 6.74
CA VAL A 119 1.09 5.67 5.61
C VAL A 119 1.64 7.01 6.09
N SER A 120 0.87 7.73 6.89
CA SER A 120 1.26 9.04 7.44
C SER A 120 0.54 9.31 8.77
N PRO A 121 1.01 8.70 9.89
CA PRO A 121 0.27 8.71 11.17
C PRO A 121 0.11 10.09 11.81
N GLY A 122 0.74 11.11 11.26
CA GLY A 122 0.53 12.51 11.66
C GLY A 122 -0.75 13.15 11.12
N GLY A 123 -1.37 12.58 10.11
CA GLY A 123 -2.53 13.17 9.43
C GLY A 123 -3.61 12.22 8.98
N THR A 124 -3.32 10.93 8.82
CA THR A 124 -4.28 9.91 8.39
C THR A 124 -4.24 8.68 9.29
N SER A 125 -5.39 8.03 9.43
CA SER A 125 -5.54 6.73 10.07
C SER A 125 -5.31 5.55 9.12
N GLU A 126 -5.11 5.79 7.82
CA GLU A 126 -4.93 4.75 6.83
C GLU A 126 -3.76 3.83 7.18
N ARG A 127 -4.04 2.52 7.17
CA ARG A 127 -3.04 1.46 7.23
C ARG A 127 -2.96 0.77 5.88
N ILE A 128 -1.77 0.32 5.53
CA ILE A 128 -1.57 -0.60 4.42
C ILE A 128 -1.21 -1.97 4.98
N ILE A 129 -1.95 -2.99 4.54
CA ILE A 129 -1.68 -4.40 4.82
C ILE A 129 -0.93 -4.93 3.61
N LEU A 130 0.40 -5.07 3.74
CA LEU A 130 1.29 -5.39 2.64
C LEU A 130 1.58 -6.89 2.59
N TYR A 131 1.44 -7.46 1.39
CA TYR A 131 1.68 -8.87 1.09
C TYR A 131 2.78 -9.08 0.06
N TYR A 132 3.24 -10.30 -0.01
CA TYR A 132 4.04 -10.85 -1.09
C TYR A 132 3.32 -12.04 -1.71
N ALA A 133 3.39 -12.16 -3.03
CA ALA A 133 2.85 -13.29 -3.77
C ALA A 133 3.81 -13.73 -4.87
N GLU A 134 3.69 -15.00 -5.27
CA GLU A 134 4.37 -15.56 -6.42
C GLU A 134 3.34 -16.06 -7.43
N VAL A 135 3.61 -15.84 -8.70
CA VAL A 135 2.80 -16.30 -9.83
C VAL A 135 3.66 -16.96 -10.90
N GLU A 136 3.01 -17.74 -11.74
CA GLU A 136 3.57 -18.31 -12.99
C GLU A 136 2.74 -17.81 -14.18
N SER A 137 3.22 -17.97 -15.40
CA SER A 137 2.50 -17.52 -16.59
C SER A 137 1.14 -18.20 -16.75
N SER A 138 1.01 -19.44 -16.25
CA SER A 138 -0.25 -20.19 -16.22
C SER A 138 -1.32 -19.60 -15.30
N ASP A 139 -0.93 -18.78 -14.33
CA ASP A 139 -1.87 -18.14 -13.40
C ASP A 139 -2.52 -16.90 -14.00
N LYS A 140 -2.07 -16.47 -15.21
CA LYS A 140 -2.68 -15.33 -15.91
C LYS A 140 -3.96 -15.77 -16.63
N VAL A 141 -5.10 -15.45 -16.03
CA VAL A 141 -6.44 -15.87 -16.51
C VAL A 141 -7.24 -14.74 -17.16
N ALA A 142 -6.79 -13.48 -17.01
CA ALA A 142 -7.46 -12.30 -17.57
C ALA A 142 -6.44 -11.28 -18.10
N ALA A 143 -6.93 -10.24 -18.77
CA ALA A 143 -6.08 -9.18 -19.31
C ALA A 143 -5.48 -8.31 -18.19
N GLY A 144 -6.24 -8.05 -17.12
CA GLY A 144 -5.92 -7.03 -16.12
C GLY A 144 -6.15 -5.63 -16.68
N GLY A 145 -5.57 -4.63 -16.02
CA GLY A 145 -5.65 -3.23 -16.45
C GLY A 145 -6.64 -2.40 -15.64
N GLY A 146 -7.19 -2.97 -14.56
CA GLY A 146 -8.17 -2.34 -13.69
C GLY A 146 -9.61 -2.47 -14.18
N LEU A 147 -10.53 -1.85 -13.46
CA LEU A 147 -11.96 -1.90 -13.72
C LEU A 147 -12.44 -0.69 -14.53
N ALA A 148 -12.98 -0.91 -15.72
CA ALA A 148 -13.55 0.14 -16.56
C ALA A 148 -14.69 0.90 -15.88
N ALA A 149 -15.44 0.22 -14.99
CA ALA A 149 -16.52 0.83 -14.19
C ALA A 149 -15.97 1.90 -13.22
N GLU A 150 -14.74 1.75 -12.76
CA GLU A 150 -14.04 2.68 -11.86
C GLU A 150 -13.20 3.71 -12.63
N ARG A 151 -13.23 3.66 -13.96
CA ARG A 151 -12.44 4.50 -14.87
C ARG A 151 -10.94 4.36 -14.64
N GLU A 152 -10.52 3.17 -14.26
CA GLU A 152 -9.12 2.84 -14.11
C GLU A 152 -8.47 2.63 -15.48
N ASP A 153 -7.24 3.11 -15.59
CA ASP A 153 -6.34 2.92 -16.74
C ASP A 153 -4.97 2.54 -16.19
N ILE A 154 -4.78 1.24 -16.01
CA ILE A 154 -3.63 0.66 -15.34
C ILE A 154 -2.74 -0.03 -16.36
N GLN A 155 -1.49 0.40 -16.44
CA GLN A 155 -0.45 -0.25 -17.22
C GLN A 155 0.29 -1.28 -16.36
N ILE A 156 0.25 -2.53 -16.78
CA ILE A 156 1.00 -3.61 -16.13
C ILE A 156 2.45 -3.55 -16.62
N LEU A 157 3.38 -3.55 -15.68
CA LEU A 157 4.82 -3.53 -15.94
C LEU A 157 5.49 -4.70 -15.23
N GLU A 158 6.45 -5.33 -15.89
CA GLU A 158 7.28 -6.36 -15.27
C GLU A 158 8.74 -5.89 -15.33
N PHE A 159 9.40 -5.88 -14.19
CA PHE A 159 10.78 -5.46 -14.03
C PHE A 159 11.65 -6.62 -13.59
N SER A 160 12.77 -6.81 -14.23
CA SER A 160 13.81 -7.70 -13.73
C SER A 160 14.39 -7.18 -12.39
N LEU A 161 14.97 -8.07 -11.60
CA LEU A 161 15.60 -7.67 -10.32
C LEU A 161 16.68 -6.58 -10.49
N PRO A 162 17.58 -6.62 -11.50
CA PRO A 162 18.52 -5.52 -11.74
C PRO A 162 17.84 -4.17 -12.06
N GLU A 163 16.71 -4.19 -12.79
CA GLU A 163 15.94 -2.96 -13.08
C GLU A 163 15.30 -2.40 -11.80
N ILE A 164 14.79 -3.26 -10.92
CA ILE A 164 14.29 -2.86 -9.60
C ILE A 164 15.40 -2.21 -8.76
N GLU A 165 16.58 -2.83 -8.69
CA GLU A 165 17.73 -2.26 -7.97
C GLU A 165 18.12 -0.89 -8.52
N ALA A 166 18.20 -0.76 -9.84
CA ALA A 166 18.48 0.52 -10.50
C ALA A 166 17.40 1.58 -10.23
N ALA A 167 16.12 1.18 -10.22
CA ALA A 167 14.99 2.06 -9.94
C ALA A 167 15.00 2.54 -8.48
N LEU A 168 15.31 1.66 -7.53
CA LEU A 168 15.48 2.02 -6.12
C LEU A 168 16.67 2.97 -5.93
N ALA A 169 17.83 2.65 -6.49
CA ALA A 169 19.05 3.46 -6.37
C ALA A 169 18.89 4.86 -6.99
N SER A 170 18.14 4.98 -8.09
CA SER A 170 17.90 6.26 -8.76
C SER A 170 16.77 7.09 -8.18
N GLY A 171 16.00 6.57 -7.20
CA GLY A 171 14.84 7.25 -6.62
C GLY A 171 13.64 7.35 -7.57
N LYS A 172 13.56 6.52 -8.59
CA LYS A 172 12.41 6.47 -9.50
C LYS A 172 11.15 5.91 -8.83
N ILE A 173 11.31 5.01 -7.89
CA ILE A 173 10.20 4.51 -7.08
C ILE A 173 9.94 5.54 -5.98
N VAL A 174 8.79 6.19 -6.03
CA VAL A 174 8.41 7.28 -5.11
C VAL A 174 7.27 6.91 -4.18
N ASP A 175 6.63 5.77 -4.41
CA ASP A 175 5.53 5.26 -3.60
C ASP A 175 6.04 4.45 -2.40
N ALA A 176 5.58 4.81 -1.20
CA ALA A 176 6.11 4.24 0.04
C ALA A 176 5.84 2.74 0.19
N LYS A 177 4.63 2.26 -0.15
CA LYS A 177 4.28 0.83 -0.05
C LYS A 177 5.15 -0.01 -0.97
N THR A 178 5.42 0.49 -2.17
CA THR A 178 6.28 -0.14 -3.16
C THR A 178 7.73 -0.18 -2.68
N LEU A 179 8.25 0.94 -2.17
CA LEU A 179 9.59 0.99 -1.58
C LEU A 179 9.77 -0.04 -0.45
N ILE A 180 8.83 -0.08 0.49
CA ILE A 180 8.86 -1.02 1.62
C ILE A 180 8.86 -2.46 1.13
N GLY A 181 7.96 -2.78 0.20
CA GLY A 181 7.82 -4.13 -0.35
C GLY A 181 9.04 -4.58 -1.15
N LEU A 182 9.59 -3.72 -1.99
CA LEU A 182 10.79 -4.01 -2.77
C LEU A 182 12.04 -4.16 -1.89
N MET A 183 12.20 -3.34 -0.87
CA MET A 183 13.29 -3.49 0.11
C MET A 183 13.16 -4.79 0.90
N TRP A 184 11.96 -5.18 1.27
CA TRP A 184 11.72 -6.49 1.90
C TRP A 184 12.09 -7.64 0.95
N LEU A 185 11.68 -7.57 -0.33
CA LEU A 185 12.01 -8.58 -1.34
C LEU A 185 13.53 -8.70 -1.53
N HIS A 186 14.23 -7.58 -1.68
CA HIS A 186 15.69 -7.56 -1.81
C HIS A 186 16.37 -8.27 -0.63
N ASN A 187 15.95 -7.99 0.60
CA ASN A 187 16.48 -8.65 1.80
C ASN A 187 16.14 -10.15 1.83
N LYS A 188 14.94 -10.55 1.41
CA LYS A 188 14.52 -11.95 1.33
C LYS A 188 15.42 -12.75 0.37
N LEU A 189 15.68 -12.21 -0.82
CA LEU A 189 16.50 -12.86 -1.84
C LEU A 189 17.96 -12.95 -1.40
N GLY A 190 18.54 -11.86 -0.88
CA GLY A 190 19.91 -11.86 -0.39
C GLY A 190 20.16 -12.80 0.79
N ALA A 191 19.15 -13.04 1.63
CA ALA A 191 19.24 -14.03 2.71
C ALA A 191 19.22 -15.47 2.19
N SER A 192 18.56 -15.73 1.06
CA SER A 192 18.50 -17.05 0.41
C SER A 192 19.85 -17.41 -0.21
N ASP A 193 20.54 -16.45 -0.83
CA ASP A 193 21.86 -16.65 -1.43
C ASP A 193 22.94 -16.90 -0.38
N ALA A 194 22.82 -16.31 0.80
CA ALA A 194 23.77 -16.49 1.90
C ALA A 194 23.66 -17.87 2.60
N GLN A 195 22.59 -18.64 2.34
CA GLN A 195 22.33 -19.97 2.90
C GLN A 195 22.60 -21.12 1.92
N SER A 196 22.96 -20.83 0.69
CA SER A 196 23.39 -21.83 -0.29
C SER A 196 24.88 -22.14 -0.05
N PRO A 197 25.25 -23.41 0.19
CA PRO A 197 26.62 -23.81 0.54
C PRO A 197 27.59 -23.71 -0.63
#